data_1d11e152f219357bdccf0a8e189ec9b4
#
_entry.id   1d11e152f219357bdccf0a8e189ec9b4
#
_cell.length_a   1.000
_cell.length_b   1.000
_cell.length_c   1.000
_cell.angle_alpha   90.00
_cell.angle_beta   90.00
_cell.angle_gamma   90.00
#
_symmetry.space_group_name_H-M   'P 1'
#
loop_
_entity.id
_entity.type
_entity.pdbx_description
1 polymer ?
#
loop_
_entity_poly.entity_id
_entity_poly.type
_entity_poly.pdbx_seq_one_letter_code
_entity_poly.pdbx_strand_id
1 'polypeptide(L)'
;MKYFTHILLFLVLLLTGCGDKEKLSGKVVFSDGQPLTTGTIYFTNNNYTARAHLRENGTYDVGSLSERDGLPAGTYKVYISGAIENNADPTDETMRLLIAPEFASESKTPLTITVPGERVYNITVERPQPVKKPPR
;
A
#
# COMPACT_ATOMS: atom_id res chain seq x y z
N MET A 1 59.86 11.90 -6.19
CA MET A 1 58.80 11.47 -7.14
C MET A 1 58.14 10.15 -6.70
N LYS A 2 57.98 9.85 -5.45
CA LYS A 2 57.35 8.60 -4.98
C LYS A 2 56.04 8.83 -4.19
N TYR A 3 55.54 10.03 -4.15
CA TYR A 3 54.34 10.38 -3.31
C TYR A 3 53.16 10.84 -4.14
N PHE A 4 53.21 10.78 -5.48
CA PHE A 4 52.13 11.28 -6.34
C PHE A 4 51.10 10.21 -6.72
N THR A 5 51.34 8.95 -6.37
CA THR A 5 50.52 7.83 -6.83
C THR A 5 49.45 7.39 -5.81
N HIS A 6 49.45 7.98 -4.61
CA HIS A 6 48.53 7.56 -3.54
C HIS A 6 47.35 8.51 -3.29
N ILE A 7 47.27 9.62 -4.01
CA ILE A 7 46.17 10.59 -3.87
C ILE A 7 45.00 10.33 -4.83
N LEU A 8 45.20 9.48 -5.82
CA LEU A 8 44.19 9.20 -6.84
C LEU A 8 43.23 8.03 -6.48
N LEU A 9 43.45 7.36 -5.36
CA LEU A 9 42.62 6.20 -4.96
C LEU A 9 41.59 6.50 -3.90
N PHE A 10 41.40 7.76 -3.49
CA PHE A 10 40.48 8.11 -2.40
C PHE A 10 39.28 8.96 -2.84
N LEU A 11 39.04 9.10 -4.14
CA LEU A 11 37.93 9.95 -4.66
C LEU A 11 36.82 9.16 -5.34
N VAL A 12 36.60 7.91 -4.97
CA VAL A 12 35.54 7.08 -5.61
C VAL A 12 34.59 6.47 -4.59
N LEU A 13 34.26 7.16 -3.52
CA LEU A 13 33.28 6.61 -2.55
C LEU A 13 32.33 7.66 -1.99
N LEU A 14 31.74 8.51 -2.83
CA LEU A 14 30.61 9.34 -2.44
C LEU A 14 29.53 9.34 -3.55
N LEU A 15 29.17 8.17 -4.05
CA LEU A 15 27.87 7.96 -4.64
C LEU A 15 26.95 7.41 -3.55
N THR A 16 26.68 8.21 -2.54
CA THR A 16 25.51 7.98 -1.72
C THR A 16 24.30 8.19 -2.61
N GLY A 17 23.79 7.08 -3.13
CA GLY A 17 22.60 7.07 -3.96
C GLY A 17 21.48 7.80 -3.25
N CYS A 18 20.96 8.82 -3.89
CA CYS A 18 19.63 9.33 -3.63
C CYS A 18 18.72 8.10 -3.64
N GLY A 19 18.07 7.79 -2.52
CA GLY A 19 17.26 6.59 -2.40
C GLY A 19 16.16 6.60 -3.45
N ASP A 20 16.35 5.83 -4.51
CA ASP A 20 15.39 5.72 -5.59
C ASP A 20 14.12 5.05 -5.05
N LYS A 21 12.98 5.66 -5.33
CA LYS A 21 11.69 5.07 -5.04
C LYS A 21 11.38 3.99 -6.08
N GLU A 22 10.96 2.83 -5.60
CA GLU A 22 10.52 1.74 -6.46
C GLU A 22 9.06 1.93 -6.86
N LYS A 23 8.79 1.86 -8.16
CA LYS A 23 7.43 1.87 -8.68
C LYS A 23 6.71 0.59 -8.29
N LEU A 24 5.52 0.75 -7.75
CA LEU A 24 4.67 -0.34 -7.32
C LEU A 24 3.25 -0.13 -7.83
N SER A 25 2.70 -1.16 -8.42
CA SER A 25 1.31 -1.20 -8.88
C SER A 25 0.68 -2.54 -8.56
N GLY A 26 -0.61 -2.67 -8.78
CA GLY A 26 -1.29 -3.93 -8.58
C GLY A 26 -2.79 -3.84 -8.78
N LYS A 27 -3.46 -4.87 -8.31
CA LYS A 27 -4.91 -5.00 -8.33
C LYS A 27 -5.41 -5.55 -7.00
N VAL A 28 -6.54 -5.03 -6.54
CA VAL A 28 -7.25 -5.56 -5.37
C VAL A 28 -8.47 -6.33 -5.82
N VAL A 29 -8.58 -7.56 -5.39
CA VAL A 29 -9.71 -8.44 -5.66
C VAL A 29 -10.22 -9.08 -4.37
N PHE A 30 -11.49 -9.44 -4.37
CA PHE A 30 -12.04 -10.36 -3.37
C PHE A 30 -11.60 -11.80 -3.65
N SER A 31 -11.75 -12.69 -2.68
CA SER A 31 -11.45 -14.12 -2.83
C SER A 31 -12.26 -14.82 -3.94
N ASP A 32 -13.41 -14.26 -4.34
CA ASP A 32 -14.20 -14.70 -5.48
C ASP A 32 -13.72 -14.18 -6.85
N GLY A 33 -12.63 -13.38 -6.88
CA GLY A 33 -12.03 -12.79 -8.07
C GLY A 33 -12.65 -11.47 -8.52
N GLN A 34 -13.71 -10.98 -7.87
CA GLN A 34 -14.31 -9.68 -8.20
C GLN A 34 -13.39 -8.54 -7.76
N PRO A 35 -13.20 -7.48 -8.58
CA PRO A 35 -12.38 -6.36 -8.20
C PRO A 35 -13.02 -5.54 -7.08
N LEU A 36 -12.20 -5.01 -6.16
CA LEU A 36 -12.60 -3.93 -5.28
C LEU A 36 -12.45 -2.61 -6.04
N THR A 37 -13.54 -1.89 -6.23
CA THR A 37 -13.63 -0.75 -7.16
C THR A 37 -13.58 0.61 -6.47
N THR A 38 -13.52 0.64 -5.15
CA THR A 38 -13.50 1.87 -4.35
C THR A 38 -12.62 1.74 -3.14
N GLY A 39 -12.03 2.84 -2.72
CA GLY A 39 -11.17 2.94 -1.56
C GLY A 39 -9.79 3.51 -1.89
N THR A 40 -9.04 3.77 -0.84
CA THR A 40 -7.65 4.22 -0.90
C THR A 40 -6.78 3.24 -0.14
N ILE A 41 -5.77 2.71 -0.81
CA ILE A 41 -4.78 1.83 -0.19
C ILE A 41 -3.70 2.68 0.44
N TYR A 42 -3.31 2.36 1.65
CA TYR A 42 -2.21 2.99 2.38
C TYR A 42 -1.07 1.99 2.56
N PHE A 43 0.14 2.48 2.32
CA PHE A 43 1.41 1.79 2.57
C PHE A 43 2.14 2.61 3.63
N THR A 44 2.28 2.08 4.82
CA THR A 44 2.81 2.85 5.95
C THR A 44 3.86 2.09 6.74
N ASN A 45 4.86 2.81 7.19
CA ASN A 45 5.83 2.39 8.20
C ASN A 45 6.17 3.57 9.10
N ASN A 46 7.12 3.41 10.04
CA ASN A 46 7.46 4.45 10.99
C ASN A 46 7.99 5.75 10.36
N ASN A 47 8.48 5.70 9.11
CA ASN A 47 9.18 6.80 8.46
C ASN A 47 8.45 7.36 7.24
N TYR A 48 7.48 6.63 6.69
CA TYR A 48 6.90 6.97 5.41
C TYR A 48 5.47 6.46 5.26
N THR A 49 4.65 7.25 4.59
CA THR A 49 3.30 6.87 4.18
C THR A 49 3.09 7.24 2.72
N ALA A 50 2.66 6.27 1.94
CA ALA A 50 2.18 6.47 0.59
C ALA A 50 0.77 5.94 0.44
N ARG A 51 0.09 6.36 -0.61
CA ARG A 51 -1.28 5.96 -0.90
C ARG A 51 -1.48 5.69 -2.38
N ALA A 52 -2.51 4.91 -2.68
CA ALA A 52 -2.97 4.67 -4.03
C ALA A 52 -4.49 4.64 -4.06
N HIS A 53 -5.09 5.34 -5.00
CA HIS A 53 -6.54 5.28 -5.22
C HIS A 53 -6.88 4.07 -6.09
N LEU A 54 -7.92 3.33 -5.68
CA LEU A 54 -8.46 2.25 -6.49
C LEU A 54 -9.24 2.82 -7.67
N ARG A 55 -8.97 2.25 -8.86
CA ARG A 55 -9.76 2.49 -10.07
C ARG A 55 -10.96 1.54 -10.12
N GLU A 56 -11.92 1.83 -10.98
CA GLU A 56 -13.13 1.02 -11.16
C GLU A 56 -12.87 -0.45 -11.51
N ASN A 57 -11.72 -0.75 -12.08
CA ASN A 57 -11.29 -2.12 -12.38
C ASN A 57 -10.46 -2.77 -11.26
N GLY A 58 -10.32 -2.11 -10.11
CA GLY A 58 -9.55 -2.56 -8.95
C GLY A 58 -8.04 -2.36 -9.04
N THR A 59 -7.53 -1.75 -10.12
CA THR A 59 -6.09 -1.48 -10.27
C THR A 59 -5.66 -0.23 -9.51
N TYR A 60 -4.38 -0.16 -9.16
CA TYR A 60 -3.78 0.97 -8.46
C TYR A 60 -2.31 1.18 -8.83
N ASP A 61 -1.84 2.40 -8.67
CA ASP A 61 -0.42 2.78 -8.70
C ASP A 61 -0.07 3.56 -7.44
N VAL A 62 1.06 3.24 -6.82
CA VAL A 62 1.45 3.82 -5.53
C VAL A 62 2.22 5.12 -5.72
N GLY A 63 1.86 6.12 -4.91
CA GLY A 63 2.57 7.38 -4.83
C GLY A 63 2.33 8.10 -3.50
N SER A 64 3.20 9.05 -3.14
CA SER A 64 3.04 9.88 -1.94
C SER A 64 2.66 11.32 -2.26
N LEU A 65 3.37 11.92 -3.19
CA LEU A 65 3.13 13.29 -3.65
C LEU A 65 2.35 13.31 -4.96
N SER A 66 2.57 12.32 -5.81
CA SER A 66 1.84 12.09 -7.05
C SER A 66 1.60 10.61 -7.29
N GLU A 67 0.63 10.29 -8.13
CA GLU A 67 0.46 8.93 -8.62
C GLU A 67 1.75 8.45 -9.29
N ARG A 68 2.13 7.20 -9.05
CA ARG A 68 3.32 6.53 -9.61
C ARG A 68 4.67 7.01 -9.06
N ASP A 69 4.68 7.74 -7.98
CA ASP A 69 5.91 8.11 -7.28
C ASP A 69 6.69 6.89 -6.77
N GLY A 70 5.98 5.84 -6.40
CA GLY A 70 6.56 4.64 -5.82
C GLY A 70 6.84 4.73 -4.33
N LEU A 71 7.59 3.77 -3.81
CA LEU A 71 7.95 3.63 -2.41
C LEU A 71 9.47 3.58 -2.21
N PRO A 72 10.00 4.27 -1.18
CA PRO A 72 11.35 4.01 -0.71
C PRO A 72 11.53 2.57 -0.22
N ALA A 73 12.77 2.08 -0.20
CA ALA A 73 13.09 0.78 0.40
C ALA A 73 12.61 0.71 1.86
N GLY A 74 12.01 -0.40 2.23
CA GLY A 74 11.50 -0.66 3.57
C GLY A 74 10.39 -1.70 3.60
N THR A 75 9.93 -2.02 4.80
CA THR A 75 8.76 -2.90 5.01
C THR A 75 7.57 -2.05 5.43
N TYR A 76 6.44 -2.26 4.79
CA TYR A 76 5.23 -1.48 4.96
C TYR A 76 4.05 -2.35 5.38
N LYS A 77 3.24 -1.84 6.28
CA LYS A 77 1.87 -2.33 6.49
C LYS A 77 0.96 -1.77 5.40
N VAL A 78 0.03 -2.59 4.94
CA VAL A 78 -0.91 -2.22 3.87
C VAL A 78 -2.34 -2.34 4.38
N TYR A 79 -3.12 -1.28 4.27
CA TYR A 79 -4.54 -1.30 4.63
C TYR A 79 -5.34 -0.43 3.66
N ILE A 80 -6.67 -0.62 3.62
CA ILE A 80 -7.55 0.04 2.67
C ILE A 80 -8.61 0.84 3.43
N SER A 81 -8.62 2.14 3.24
CA SER A 81 -9.62 3.03 3.83
C SER A 81 -10.66 3.45 2.79
N GLY A 82 -11.88 3.72 3.23
CA GLY A 82 -12.95 4.21 2.36
C GLY A 82 -13.52 3.16 1.40
N ALA A 83 -13.28 1.87 1.62
CA ALA A 83 -13.96 0.79 0.91
C ALA A 83 -15.37 0.59 1.49
N ILE A 84 -16.27 1.50 1.16
CA ILE A 84 -17.65 1.54 1.65
C ILE A 84 -18.64 1.45 0.49
N GLU A 85 -19.86 1.01 0.81
CA GLU A 85 -20.94 0.94 -0.17
C GLU A 85 -21.38 2.35 -0.60
N ASN A 86 -21.42 2.61 -1.92
CA ASN A 86 -21.70 3.95 -2.47
C ASN A 86 -23.12 4.49 -2.16
N ASN A 87 -24.03 3.64 -1.72
CA ASN A 87 -25.40 3.99 -1.36
C ASN A 87 -25.63 4.09 0.16
N ALA A 88 -24.56 4.09 0.95
CA ALA A 88 -24.68 4.31 2.37
C ALA A 88 -25.25 5.72 2.60
N ASP A 89 -26.42 5.82 3.21
CA ASP A 89 -26.96 7.08 3.69
C ASP A 89 -25.93 7.71 4.63
N PRO A 90 -25.46 8.94 4.38
CA PRO A 90 -24.49 9.59 5.25
C PRO A 90 -25.01 9.82 6.68
N THR A 91 -26.31 9.62 6.92
CA THR A 91 -26.93 9.65 8.25
C THR A 91 -27.05 8.27 8.90
N ASP A 92 -26.74 7.20 8.16
CA ASP A 92 -26.70 5.84 8.70
C ASP A 92 -25.33 5.63 9.39
N GLU A 93 -25.36 5.56 10.71
CA GLU A 93 -24.18 5.29 11.54
C GLU A 93 -23.54 3.92 11.26
N THR A 94 -24.21 3.08 10.48
CA THR A 94 -23.68 1.79 10.00
C THR A 94 -23.06 1.94 8.62
N MET A 95 -21.91 2.60 8.52
CA MET A 95 -21.10 2.54 7.31
C MET A 95 -20.83 1.08 6.96
N ARG A 96 -21.40 0.61 5.85
CA ARG A 96 -21.18 -0.76 5.38
C ARG A 96 -19.84 -0.84 4.71
N LEU A 97 -18.87 -1.41 5.41
CA LEU A 97 -17.60 -1.78 4.80
C LEU A 97 -17.81 -2.87 3.75
N LEU A 98 -17.18 -2.71 2.60
CA LEU A 98 -17.13 -3.73 1.55
C LEU A 98 -16.12 -4.83 1.85
N ILE A 99 -15.16 -4.58 2.73
CA ILE A 99 -14.08 -5.47 3.12
C ILE A 99 -14.14 -5.80 4.61
N ALA A 100 -13.59 -6.93 5.00
CA ALA A 100 -13.49 -7.29 6.40
C ALA A 100 -12.67 -6.26 7.19
N PRO A 101 -13.06 -5.94 8.44
CA PRO A 101 -12.51 -4.80 9.20
C PRO A 101 -10.99 -4.84 9.40
N GLU A 102 -10.38 -6.01 9.44
CA GLU A 102 -8.94 -6.17 9.57
C GLU A 102 -8.18 -5.53 8.40
N PHE A 103 -8.71 -5.59 7.17
CA PHE A 103 -8.08 -4.96 6.00
C PHE A 103 -8.23 -3.44 5.97
N ALA A 104 -9.13 -2.89 6.78
CA ALA A 104 -9.39 -1.47 6.87
C ALA A 104 -8.63 -0.77 8.01
N SER A 105 -7.81 -1.50 8.76
CA SER A 105 -7.12 -1.01 9.96
C SER A 105 -5.61 -1.24 9.88
N GLU A 106 -4.83 -0.18 10.06
CA GLU A 106 -3.37 -0.28 10.13
C GLU A 106 -2.90 -1.23 11.22
N SER A 107 -3.55 -1.22 12.38
CA SER A 107 -3.16 -2.03 13.54
C SER A 107 -3.52 -3.51 13.40
N LYS A 108 -4.50 -3.85 12.56
CA LYS A 108 -5.04 -5.22 12.42
C LYS A 108 -4.71 -5.88 11.09
N THR A 109 -4.26 -5.11 10.10
CA THR A 109 -4.02 -5.64 8.76
C THR A 109 -3.00 -6.78 8.77
N PRO A 110 -3.30 -7.90 8.09
CA PRO A 110 -2.34 -8.96 7.84
C PRO A 110 -1.42 -8.68 6.65
N LEU A 111 -1.69 -7.59 5.89
CA LEU A 111 -0.99 -7.28 4.66
C LEU A 111 0.30 -6.53 4.93
N THR A 112 1.40 -7.06 4.42
CA THR A 112 2.71 -6.41 4.46
C THR A 112 3.42 -6.57 3.12
N ILE A 113 4.28 -5.60 2.78
CA ILE A 113 5.15 -5.67 1.62
C ILE A 113 6.54 -5.14 1.96
N THR A 114 7.56 -5.73 1.37
CA THR A 114 8.94 -5.26 1.47
C THR A 114 9.43 -4.76 0.11
N VAL A 115 9.98 -3.55 0.10
CA VAL A 115 10.53 -2.87 -1.06
C VAL A 115 12.05 -2.73 -0.84
N PRO A 116 12.91 -3.01 -1.83
CA PRO A 116 12.59 -3.52 -3.17
C PRO A 116 12.15 -4.98 -3.16
N GLY A 117 11.36 -5.34 -4.14
CA GLY A 117 10.80 -6.66 -4.34
C GLY A 117 10.07 -6.73 -5.67
N GLU A 118 8.93 -7.41 -5.71
CA GLU A 118 8.08 -7.41 -6.90
C GLU A 118 7.48 -6.03 -7.14
N ARG A 119 7.46 -5.60 -8.40
CA ARG A 119 6.86 -4.31 -8.81
C ARG A 119 5.33 -4.38 -8.92
N VAL A 120 4.79 -5.58 -8.90
CA VAL A 120 3.35 -5.84 -8.93
C VAL A 120 2.96 -6.54 -7.64
N TYR A 121 2.12 -5.89 -6.85
CA TYR A 121 1.59 -6.43 -5.62
C TYR A 121 0.07 -6.54 -5.71
N ASN A 122 -0.41 -7.74 -5.98
CA ASN A 122 -1.83 -8.03 -6.03
C ASN A 122 -2.33 -8.38 -4.62
N ILE A 123 -3.45 -7.78 -4.24
CA ILE A 123 -4.04 -7.89 -2.91
C ILE A 123 -5.36 -8.65 -3.02
N THR A 124 -5.53 -9.67 -2.19
CA THR A 124 -6.80 -10.35 -2.00
C THR A 124 -7.39 -9.96 -0.65
N VAL A 125 -8.63 -9.53 -0.65
CA VAL A 125 -9.38 -9.15 0.55
C VAL A 125 -10.64 -10.00 0.71
N GLU A 126 -11.11 -10.10 1.94
CA GLU A 126 -12.35 -10.80 2.26
C GLU A 126 -13.51 -9.82 2.45
N ARG A 127 -14.73 -10.29 2.21
CA ARG A 127 -15.93 -9.54 2.56
C ARG A 127 -16.18 -9.60 4.06
N PRO A 128 -16.90 -8.61 4.64
CA PRO A 128 -17.28 -8.67 6.04
C PRO A 128 -18.12 -9.91 6.33
N GLN A 129 -17.82 -10.57 7.44
CA GLN A 129 -18.66 -11.69 7.90
C GLN A 129 -20.01 -11.15 8.39
N PRO A 130 -21.13 -11.85 8.12
CA PRO A 130 -22.42 -11.49 8.71
C PRO A 130 -22.31 -11.51 10.23
N VAL A 131 -22.76 -10.43 10.87
CA VAL A 131 -22.85 -10.38 12.33
C VAL A 131 -23.85 -11.47 12.76
N LYS A 132 -23.35 -12.53 13.44
CA LYS A 132 -24.23 -13.51 14.08
C LYS A 132 -25.06 -12.78 15.14
N LYS A 133 -26.36 -12.56 14.86
CA LYS A 133 -27.30 -12.05 15.85
C LYS A 133 -27.31 -13.04 17.02
N PRO A 134 -27.11 -12.60 18.28
CA PRO A 134 -27.20 -13.49 19.41
C PRO A 134 -28.58 -14.15 19.45
N PRO A 135 -28.68 -15.42 19.86
CA PRO A 135 -29.96 -16.09 20.02
C PRO A 135 -30.82 -15.31 21.03
N ARG A 136 -32.08 -15.08 20.67
CA ARG A 136 -33.06 -14.46 21.56
C ARG A 136 -33.45 -15.39 22.69
#